data_6196a191c3f121df73f553262335b14b
#
_entry.id   6196a191c3f121df73f553262335b14b
#
_cell.length_a   1.000
_cell.length_b   1.000
_cell.length_c   1.000
_cell.angle_alpha   90.00
_cell.angle_beta   90.00
_cell.angle_gamma   90.00
#
_symmetry.space_group_name_H-M   'P 1'
#
loop_
_entity.id
_entity.type
_entity.pdbx_description
1 polymer ?
#
loop_
_entity_poly.entity_id
_entity_poly.type
_entity_poly.pdbx_seq_one_letter_code
_entity_poly.pdbx_strand_id
1 'polypeptide(L)'
;MPKNLMLKKTFNLFTPAGFSAIGRAAFGVFLLLGLGFSPAQAETNIPTVADYVMVTEFETGRVLMEKGKDLPMKPASMAKIMTSYVVFSRIKDASLALEDQIIVSEKAWKMGGSRSFLKPGSRYSVKELLYGVIVQSGNDAAVALAEGLAGTEENFAQEMNLTAKKLGMENTNFTNATGWPDPDLVTTAKDLNILATALIRDFPPEQYPDLYPIFKVKTYTLNDIKQGNRNPLLYGKSAAENGVDGLKTGYTEESGYGLTASAVKNGMRVVMVLNGMSSKKERSSESARLMEFIMREYKNYKFFASGDRVDEADVWLGRSRKIGLTAEKDVSRVLSRAERLKTEIGVSWINPVSAPITRGQKIGEVSVRVDGKAVDRIALLADRDVEQLGMFDRLGAALSYLILGASNLPDSQQQ
;
A
#
# COMPACT_ATOMS: atom_id res chain seq x y z
N MET A 1 18.66 10.10 -15.43
CA MET A 1 18.60 10.90 -14.19
C MET A 1 17.76 12.14 -14.42
N PRO A 2 16.76 12.46 -13.60
CA PRO A 2 16.05 13.74 -13.71
C PRO A 2 17.00 14.89 -13.35
N LYS A 3 17.11 15.88 -14.24
CA LYS A 3 18.13 16.95 -14.28
C LYS A 3 18.18 17.92 -13.09
N ASN A 4 17.50 17.73 -11.96
CA ASN A 4 17.50 18.64 -10.81
C ASN A 4 17.44 17.91 -9.47
N LEU A 5 18.17 16.82 -9.29
CA LEU A 5 18.26 16.15 -8.00
C LEU A 5 19.58 16.56 -7.33
N MET A 6 19.51 17.29 -6.20
CA MET A 6 20.71 17.55 -5.38
C MET A 6 21.11 16.26 -4.65
N LEU A 7 22.20 15.65 -5.07
CA LEU A 7 22.82 14.55 -4.33
C LEU A 7 23.74 15.17 -3.27
N LYS A 8 23.37 15.07 -2.00
CA LYS A 8 24.24 15.50 -0.88
C LYS A 8 25.04 14.32 -0.38
N LYS A 9 26.36 14.39 -0.52
CA LYS A 9 27.30 13.38 0.01
C LYS A 9 27.74 13.78 1.43
N THR A 10 27.64 12.86 2.37
CA THR A 10 28.16 13.03 3.72
C THR A 10 29.14 11.92 4.02
N PHE A 11 30.40 12.27 4.25
CA PHE A 11 31.46 11.33 4.58
C PHE A 11 31.75 11.42 6.09
N ASN A 12 31.74 10.29 6.77
CA ASN A 12 32.36 10.17 8.08
C ASN A 12 33.81 9.72 7.87
N LEU A 13 34.75 10.65 7.92
CA LEU A 13 36.17 10.36 7.88
C LEU A 13 36.57 9.57 9.15
N PHE A 14 37.08 8.39 8.96
CA PHE A 14 37.73 7.62 10.02
C PHE A 14 39.12 8.21 10.24
N THR A 15 39.29 9.00 11.31
CA THR A 15 40.64 9.29 11.83
C THR A 15 41.09 8.10 12.67
N PRO A 16 42.18 7.41 12.32
CA PRO A 16 42.70 6.37 13.21
C PRO A 16 43.15 7.02 14.51
N ALA A 17 42.42 6.73 15.60
CA ALA A 17 42.81 7.17 16.93
C ALA A 17 44.14 6.56 17.29
N GLY A 18 45.09 7.40 17.66
CA GLY A 18 46.41 7.02 18.08
C GLY A 18 46.40 6.07 19.28
N PHE A 19 47.33 5.14 19.28
CA PHE A 19 47.64 4.28 20.41
C PHE A 19 47.91 5.12 21.68
N SER A 20 47.06 5.03 22.68
CA SER A 20 47.42 5.30 24.06
C SER A 20 46.75 4.28 24.99
N ALA A 21 47.57 3.73 25.84
CA ALA A 21 47.31 2.61 26.70
C ALA A 21 46.38 2.92 27.88
N ILE A 22 45.66 1.86 28.32
CA ILE A 22 45.22 1.53 29.69
C ILE A 22 44.28 2.50 30.41
N GLY A 23 43.02 2.07 30.58
CA GLY A 23 42.15 2.67 31.60
C GLY A 23 40.71 2.22 31.58
N ARG A 24 40.44 1.16 32.37
CA ARG A 24 39.19 0.83 33.07
C ARG A 24 37.82 0.90 32.40
N ALA A 25 37.22 -0.28 32.36
CA ALA A 25 35.83 -0.57 32.08
C ALA A 25 34.82 0.32 32.84
N ALA A 26 33.86 0.88 32.08
CA ALA A 26 32.56 1.21 32.62
C ALA A 26 31.53 0.78 31.55
N PHE A 27 30.83 -0.33 31.83
CA PHE A 27 29.69 -0.82 31.07
C PHE A 27 28.51 0.14 31.33
N GLY A 28 28.28 1.08 30.45
CA GLY A 28 27.05 1.86 30.41
C GLY A 28 26.04 1.18 29.51
N VAL A 29 25.06 0.52 30.13
CA VAL A 29 23.86 0.02 29.42
C VAL A 29 23.08 1.21 28.92
N PHE A 30 23.20 1.56 27.64
CA PHE A 30 22.31 2.48 26.98
C PHE A 30 21.01 1.73 26.62
N LEU A 31 19.99 1.94 27.47
CA LEU A 31 18.62 1.55 27.19
C LEU A 31 18.11 2.42 26.04
N LEU A 32 18.14 1.91 24.81
CA LEU A 32 17.51 2.51 23.64
C LEU A 32 15.99 2.41 23.81
N LEU A 33 15.39 3.40 24.45
CA LEU A 33 13.97 3.68 24.33
C LEU A 33 13.68 4.00 22.85
N GLY A 34 13.14 3.04 22.13
CA GLY A 34 12.62 3.20 20.78
C GLY A 34 11.40 4.13 20.84
N LEU A 35 11.64 5.44 20.81
CA LEU A 35 10.61 6.40 20.49
C LEU A 35 10.25 6.18 19.01
N GLY A 36 9.12 5.50 18.77
CA GLY A 36 8.50 5.40 17.47
C GLY A 36 8.17 6.82 16.96
N PHE A 37 9.05 7.36 16.13
CA PHE A 37 8.75 8.55 15.37
C PHE A 37 7.73 8.20 14.29
N SER A 38 6.44 8.40 14.59
CA SER A 38 5.45 8.55 13.52
C SER A 38 5.81 9.83 12.75
N PRO A 39 6.08 9.76 11.46
CA PRO A 39 6.34 10.98 10.68
C PRO A 39 5.06 11.82 10.69
N ALA A 40 5.13 13.04 11.22
CA ALA A 40 4.08 14.03 11.07
C ALA A 40 3.90 14.28 9.56
N GLN A 41 2.86 13.69 8.97
CA GLN A 41 2.46 13.97 7.60
C GLN A 41 1.89 15.38 7.56
N ALA A 42 2.36 16.20 6.62
CA ALA A 42 1.71 17.46 6.31
C ALA A 42 0.32 17.12 5.76
N GLU A 43 -0.72 17.38 6.54
CA GLU A 43 -2.11 17.25 6.10
C GLU A 43 -2.31 18.20 4.92
N THR A 44 -2.50 17.64 3.74
CA THR A 44 -3.06 18.40 2.61
C THR A 44 -4.53 18.62 2.93
N ASN A 45 -4.84 19.77 3.49
CA ASN A 45 -6.22 20.15 3.81
C ASN A 45 -6.97 20.48 2.51
N ILE A 46 -7.40 19.42 1.80
CA ILE A 46 -8.21 19.53 0.58
C ILE A 46 -9.66 19.68 1.03
N PRO A 47 -10.31 20.81 0.78
CA PRO A 47 -11.71 20.98 1.13
C PRO A 47 -12.57 19.88 0.50
N THR A 48 -13.47 19.29 1.27
CA THR A 48 -14.36 18.25 0.80
C THR A 48 -15.71 18.32 1.52
N VAL A 49 -16.78 18.01 0.75
CA VAL A 49 -18.15 17.88 1.25
C VAL A 49 -18.43 16.51 1.88
N ALA A 50 -17.53 15.54 1.70
CA ALA A 50 -17.65 14.26 2.40
C ALA A 50 -17.31 14.44 3.89
N ASP A 51 -18.07 13.77 4.77
CA ASP A 51 -17.84 13.83 6.23
C ASP A 51 -16.75 12.87 6.67
N TYR A 52 -16.66 11.73 6.01
CA TYR A 52 -15.70 10.66 6.29
C TYR A 52 -14.85 10.40 5.06
N VAL A 53 -13.54 10.54 5.22
CA VAL A 53 -12.57 10.42 4.13
C VAL A 53 -11.36 9.64 4.59
N MET A 54 -10.92 8.67 3.81
CA MET A 54 -9.63 8.04 3.90
C MET A 54 -9.12 7.75 2.48
N VAL A 55 -8.00 8.35 2.12
CA VAL A 55 -7.34 8.12 0.83
C VAL A 55 -5.90 7.72 1.07
N THR A 56 -5.52 6.56 0.56
CA THR A 56 -4.17 6.02 0.72
C THR A 56 -3.54 5.66 -0.62
N GLU A 57 -2.25 5.75 -0.67
CA GLU A 57 -1.46 5.07 -1.69
C GLU A 57 -1.27 3.60 -1.27
N PHE A 58 -1.53 2.69 -2.20
CA PHE A 58 -1.70 1.27 -1.94
C PHE A 58 -0.43 0.55 -1.47
N GLU A 59 0.71 0.79 -2.12
CA GLU A 59 1.94 0.04 -1.86
C GLU A 59 2.60 0.41 -0.52
N THR A 60 2.59 1.69 -0.21
CA THR A 60 3.26 2.22 0.99
C THR A 60 2.31 2.42 2.17
N GLY A 61 1.00 2.37 1.94
CA GLY A 61 -0.01 2.75 2.94
C GLY A 61 -0.02 4.24 3.27
N ARG A 62 0.71 5.08 2.50
CA ARG A 62 0.78 6.51 2.75
C ARG A 62 -0.60 7.14 2.67
N VAL A 63 -1.00 7.84 3.74
CA VAL A 63 -2.21 8.66 3.75
C VAL A 63 -1.99 9.88 2.88
N LEU A 64 -2.85 10.06 1.88
CA LEU A 64 -2.83 11.19 0.95
C LEU A 64 -3.87 12.26 1.33
N MET A 65 -4.96 11.83 1.95
CA MET A 65 -6.02 12.69 2.46
C MET A 65 -6.82 11.96 3.53
N GLU A 66 -7.21 12.66 4.59
CA GLU A 66 -8.11 12.12 5.61
C GLU A 66 -9.02 13.21 6.20
N LYS A 67 -10.22 12.81 6.62
CA LYS A 67 -11.17 13.63 7.39
C LYS A 67 -12.13 12.69 8.10
N GLY A 68 -12.26 12.81 9.41
CA GLY A 68 -13.16 11.96 10.19
C GLY A 68 -12.92 10.45 10.01
N LYS A 69 -11.69 10.04 9.69
CA LYS A 69 -11.34 8.66 9.27
C LYS A 69 -11.64 7.60 10.31
N ASP A 70 -11.53 7.95 11.59
CA ASP A 70 -11.73 7.05 12.73
C ASP A 70 -13.13 7.24 13.38
N LEU A 71 -13.94 8.18 12.88
CA LEU A 71 -15.29 8.38 13.37
C LEU A 71 -16.22 7.23 12.94
N PRO A 72 -17.10 6.73 13.86
CA PRO A 72 -18.07 5.72 13.52
C PRO A 72 -19.03 6.19 12.41
N MET A 73 -19.28 5.32 11.43
CA MET A 73 -20.23 5.57 10.35
C MET A 73 -20.93 4.28 9.93
N LYS A 74 -22.09 4.40 9.28
CA LYS A 74 -22.79 3.27 8.68
C LYS A 74 -22.21 2.96 7.30
N PRO A 75 -21.80 1.71 7.00
CA PRO A 75 -21.20 1.35 5.70
C PRO A 75 -22.21 1.32 4.56
N ALA A 76 -23.51 1.12 4.86
CA ALA A 76 -24.50 0.76 3.87
C ALA A 76 -23.98 -0.37 2.94
N SER A 77 -24.32 -0.38 1.64
CA SER A 77 -23.86 -1.42 0.71
C SER A 77 -22.35 -1.49 0.49
N MET A 78 -21.52 -0.62 1.09
CA MET A 78 -20.06 -0.82 1.10
C MET A 78 -19.66 -2.03 1.95
N ALA A 79 -20.51 -2.49 2.87
CA ALA A 79 -20.34 -3.75 3.61
C ALA A 79 -20.20 -4.97 2.68
N LYS A 80 -20.78 -4.92 1.47
CA LYS A 80 -20.67 -5.98 0.47
C LYS A 80 -19.23 -6.21 -0.05
N ILE A 81 -18.30 -5.29 0.23
CA ILE A 81 -16.88 -5.52 -0.01
C ILE A 81 -16.40 -6.65 0.91
N MET A 82 -16.81 -6.66 2.19
CA MET A 82 -16.50 -7.75 3.11
C MET A 82 -17.20 -9.05 2.70
N THR A 83 -18.46 -9.00 2.29
CA THR A 83 -19.18 -10.17 1.74
C THR A 83 -18.40 -10.78 0.58
N SER A 84 -17.93 -9.95 -0.37
CA SER A 84 -17.12 -10.40 -1.49
C SER A 84 -15.77 -10.94 -1.02
N TYR A 85 -15.11 -10.31 -0.05
CA TYR A 85 -13.84 -10.75 0.49
C TYR A 85 -13.92 -12.15 1.11
N VAL A 86 -14.95 -12.41 1.92
CA VAL A 86 -15.18 -13.74 2.54
C VAL A 86 -15.41 -14.80 1.46
N VAL A 87 -16.25 -14.51 0.45
CA VAL A 87 -16.50 -15.44 -0.67
C VAL A 87 -15.21 -15.69 -1.45
N PHE A 88 -14.44 -14.66 -1.78
CA PHE A 88 -13.16 -14.78 -2.48
C PHE A 88 -12.15 -15.61 -1.69
N SER A 89 -12.13 -15.44 -0.35
CA SER A 89 -11.25 -16.22 0.53
C SER A 89 -11.57 -17.71 0.45
N ARG A 90 -12.83 -18.08 0.47
CA ARG A 90 -13.26 -19.49 0.31
C ARG A 90 -12.93 -20.06 -1.07
N ILE A 91 -12.98 -19.24 -2.13
CA ILE A 91 -12.53 -19.65 -3.46
C ILE A 91 -11.01 -19.84 -3.49
N LYS A 92 -10.26 -18.94 -2.88
CA LYS A 92 -8.80 -19.03 -2.74
C LYS A 92 -8.36 -20.28 -1.98
N ASP A 93 -9.12 -20.67 -0.95
CA ASP A 93 -8.86 -21.87 -0.14
C ASP A 93 -9.34 -23.17 -0.82
N ALA A 94 -9.92 -23.07 -2.02
CA ALA A 94 -10.53 -24.16 -2.75
C ALA A 94 -11.68 -24.87 -1.98
N SER A 95 -12.26 -24.23 -0.97
CA SER A 95 -13.45 -24.71 -0.25
C SER A 95 -14.76 -24.32 -0.94
N LEU A 96 -14.67 -23.52 -2.01
CA LEU A 96 -15.78 -23.03 -2.82
C LEU A 96 -15.33 -22.87 -4.27
N ALA A 97 -16.16 -23.25 -5.23
CA ALA A 97 -15.96 -22.99 -6.65
C ALA A 97 -16.94 -21.94 -7.18
N LEU A 98 -16.55 -21.23 -8.23
CA LEU A 98 -17.42 -20.22 -8.89
C LEU A 98 -18.69 -20.85 -9.49
N GLU A 99 -18.63 -22.11 -9.85
CA GLU A 99 -19.71 -22.91 -10.46
C GLU A 99 -20.65 -23.56 -9.44
N ASP A 100 -20.27 -23.57 -8.14
CA ASP A 100 -21.10 -24.13 -7.08
C ASP A 100 -22.46 -23.45 -7.02
N GLN A 101 -23.50 -24.25 -6.81
CA GLN A 101 -24.89 -23.81 -6.92
C GLN A 101 -25.50 -23.55 -5.56
N ILE A 102 -26.01 -22.33 -5.36
CA ILE A 102 -26.70 -21.89 -4.16
C ILE A 102 -28.20 -21.79 -4.44
N ILE A 103 -29.01 -22.31 -3.52
CA ILE A 103 -30.48 -22.20 -3.57
C ILE A 103 -30.88 -20.87 -2.96
N VAL A 104 -31.76 -20.13 -3.62
CA VAL A 104 -32.31 -18.88 -3.12
C VAL A 104 -33.45 -19.16 -2.16
N SER A 105 -33.30 -18.76 -0.90
CA SER A 105 -34.34 -18.84 0.11
C SER A 105 -35.44 -17.79 -0.09
N GLU A 106 -36.58 -17.97 0.58
CA GLU A 106 -37.61 -16.93 0.63
C GLU A 106 -37.12 -15.67 1.35
N LYS A 107 -36.26 -15.79 2.38
CA LYS A 107 -35.64 -14.66 3.07
C LYS A 107 -34.81 -13.83 2.09
N ALA A 108 -33.91 -14.45 1.34
CA ALA A 108 -33.11 -13.79 0.33
C ALA A 108 -33.97 -13.10 -0.74
N TRP A 109 -34.96 -13.82 -1.28
CA TRP A 109 -35.87 -13.27 -2.29
C TRP A 109 -36.70 -12.07 -1.80
N LYS A 110 -37.15 -12.07 -0.53
CA LYS A 110 -37.95 -10.99 0.07
C LYS A 110 -37.13 -9.73 0.41
N MET A 111 -35.80 -9.80 0.32
CA MET A 111 -34.96 -8.65 0.67
C MET A 111 -35.30 -7.42 -0.18
N GLY A 112 -35.48 -6.31 0.53
CA GLY A 112 -35.76 -5.00 -0.05
C GLY A 112 -34.53 -4.28 -0.60
N GLY A 113 -34.73 -3.05 -1.05
CA GLY A 113 -33.70 -2.17 -1.57
C GLY A 113 -33.17 -2.62 -2.93
N SER A 114 -31.84 -2.66 -3.10
CA SER A 114 -31.21 -3.09 -4.34
C SER A 114 -31.31 -4.60 -4.54
N ARG A 115 -31.74 -5.07 -5.70
CA ARG A 115 -32.00 -6.49 -5.96
C ARG A 115 -31.38 -6.95 -7.27
N SER A 116 -30.95 -8.21 -7.30
CA SER A 116 -30.58 -8.95 -8.51
C SER A 116 -31.78 -9.66 -9.13
N PHE A 117 -32.96 -9.56 -8.52
CA PHE A 117 -34.22 -10.20 -8.93
C PHE A 117 -34.12 -11.70 -9.03
N LEU A 118 -33.51 -12.33 -8.00
CA LEU A 118 -33.43 -13.78 -7.89
C LEU A 118 -34.82 -14.39 -7.73
N LYS A 119 -34.99 -15.62 -8.22
CA LYS A 119 -36.25 -16.38 -8.10
C LYS A 119 -36.16 -17.31 -6.90
N PRO A 120 -37.16 -17.33 -6.00
CA PRO A 120 -37.14 -18.21 -4.83
C PRO A 120 -37.13 -19.69 -5.26
N GLY A 121 -36.38 -20.52 -4.55
CA GLY A 121 -36.22 -21.96 -4.85
C GLY A 121 -35.32 -22.27 -6.05
N SER A 122 -34.94 -21.27 -6.85
CA SER A 122 -34.00 -21.46 -7.98
C SER A 122 -32.57 -21.56 -7.49
N ARG A 123 -31.71 -22.14 -8.34
CA ARG A 123 -30.27 -22.24 -8.09
C ARG A 123 -29.53 -21.23 -8.95
N TYR A 124 -28.53 -20.62 -8.37
CA TYR A 124 -27.59 -19.71 -9.04
C TYR A 124 -26.16 -20.07 -8.66
N SER A 125 -25.26 -19.97 -9.60
CA SER A 125 -23.85 -20.17 -9.33
C SER A 125 -23.29 -19.06 -8.42
N VAL A 126 -22.24 -19.37 -7.66
CA VAL A 126 -21.50 -18.38 -6.86
C VAL A 126 -21.05 -17.21 -7.73
N LYS A 127 -20.62 -17.48 -8.97
CA LYS A 127 -20.26 -16.47 -9.96
C LYS A 127 -21.42 -15.50 -10.25
N GLU A 128 -22.60 -16.00 -10.56
CA GLU A 128 -23.78 -15.16 -10.84
C GLU A 128 -24.17 -14.30 -9.62
N LEU A 129 -24.12 -14.90 -8.42
CA LEU A 129 -24.41 -14.18 -7.19
C LEU A 129 -23.37 -13.10 -6.88
N LEU A 130 -22.07 -13.34 -7.14
CA LEU A 130 -21.02 -12.33 -7.00
C LEU A 130 -21.24 -11.16 -7.95
N TYR A 131 -21.60 -11.40 -9.22
CA TYR A 131 -21.98 -10.32 -10.13
C TYR A 131 -23.21 -9.56 -9.63
N GLY A 132 -24.19 -10.27 -9.06
CA GLY A 132 -25.35 -9.68 -8.41
C GLY A 132 -24.95 -8.74 -7.25
N VAL A 133 -24.09 -9.20 -6.35
CA VAL A 133 -23.61 -8.43 -5.19
C VAL A 133 -22.79 -7.22 -5.62
N ILE A 134 -21.84 -7.40 -6.53
CA ILE A 134 -20.84 -6.39 -6.86
C ILE A 134 -21.38 -5.36 -7.85
N VAL A 135 -21.95 -5.81 -8.98
CA VAL A 135 -22.39 -4.94 -10.07
C VAL A 135 -23.76 -4.34 -9.77
N GLN A 136 -24.73 -5.20 -9.41
CA GLN A 136 -26.11 -4.80 -9.18
C GLN A 136 -26.37 -4.33 -7.75
N SER A 137 -25.42 -4.58 -6.82
CA SER A 137 -25.58 -4.30 -5.39
C SER A 137 -26.75 -5.07 -4.75
N GLY A 138 -27.09 -6.27 -5.30
CA GLY A 138 -28.24 -7.06 -4.87
C GLY A 138 -28.15 -7.49 -3.41
N ASN A 139 -29.16 -7.13 -2.62
CA ASN A 139 -29.31 -7.61 -1.24
C ASN A 139 -29.72 -9.08 -1.23
N ASP A 140 -30.61 -9.46 -2.14
CA ASP A 140 -31.04 -10.84 -2.36
C ASP A 140 -29.85 -11.76 -2.68
N ALA A 141 -28.93 -11.33 -3.53
CA ALA A 141 -27.74 -12.09 -3.87
C ALA A 141 -26.75 -12.20 -2.68
N ALA A 142 -26.62 -11.13 -1.88
CA ALA A 142 -25.75 -11.14 -0.69
C ALA A 142 -26.28 -12.08 0.39
N VAL A 143 -27.60 -12.05 0.66
CA VAL A 143 -28.24 -12.98 1.61
C VAL A 143 -28.17 -14.42 1.11
N ALA A 144 -28.42 -14.67 -0.18
CA ALA A 144 -28.31 -16.02 -0.76
C ALA A 144 -26.89 -16.58 -0.58
N LEU A 145 -25.83 -15.79 -0.86
CA LEU A 145 -24.44 -16.20 -0.59
C LEU A 145 -24.21 -16.49 0.88
N ALA A 146 -24.67 -15.62 1.77
CA ALA A 146 -24.46 -15.77 3.20
C ALA A 146 -25.12 -17.05 3.74
N GLU A 147 -26.39 -17.31 3.39
CA GLU A 147 -27.10 -18.52 3.79
C GLU A 147 -26.51 -19.77 3.17
N GLY A 148 -26.16 -19.73 1.88
CA GLY A 148 -25.57 -20.88 1.17
C GLY A 148 -24.20 -21.27 1.73
N LEU A 149 -23.42 -20.33 2.23
CA LEU A 149 -22.06 -20.55 2.71
C LEU A 149 -21.94 -20.81 4.21
N ALA A 150 -22.80 -20.20 5.01
CA ALA A 150 -22.74 -20.27 6.48
C ALA A 150 -24.03 -20.83 7.13
N GLY A 151 -25.00 -21.26 6.32
CA GLY A 151 -26.29 -21.77 6.77
C GLY A 151 -27.27 -20.65 7.16
N THR A 152 -26.80 -19.57 7.80
CA THR A 152 -27.59 -18.37 8.10
C THR A 152 -26.81 -17.11 7.83
N GLU A 153 -27.51 -15.97 7.63
CA GLU A 153 -26.87 -14.66 7.46
C GLU A 153 -26.16 -14.22 8.75
N GLU A 154 -26.70 -14.60 9.91
CA GLU A 154 -26.11 -14.29 11.22
C GLU A 154 -24.75 -14.97 11.40
N ASN A 155 -24.62 -16.25 11.03
CA ASN A 155 -23.34 -16.98 11.03
C ASN A 155 -22.35 -16.35 10.07
N PHE A 156 -22.83 -15.94 8.88
CA PHE A 156 -21.99 -15.26 7.92
C PHE A 156 -21.49 -13.90 8.42
N ALA A 157 -22.33 -13.14 9.11
CA ALA A 157 -21.93 -11.89 9.76
C ALA A 157 -20.86 -12.11 10.85
N GLN A 158 -20.93 -13.21 11.59
CA GLN A 158 -19.85 -13.60 12.53
C GLN A 158 -18.53 -13.86 11.77
N GLU A 159 -18.57 -14.56 10.62
CA GLU A 159 -17.40 -14.79 9.79
C GLU A 159 -16.84 -13.47 9.23
N MET A 160 -17.70 -12.54 8.81
CA MET A 160 -17.31 -11.19 8.41
C MET A 160 -16.56 -10.47 9.55
N ASN A 161 -17.05 -10.56 10.79
CA ASN A 161 -16.41 -9.94 11.95
C ASN A 161 -15.09 -10.59 12.33
N LEU A 162 -14.98 -11.91 12.26
CA LEU A 162 -13.72 -12.62 12.45
C LEU A 162 -12.69 -12.20 11.38
N THR A 163 -13.12 -12.03 10.15
CA THR A 163 -12.29 -11.54 9.05
C THR A 163 -11.89 -10.09 9.27
N ALA A 164 -12.81 -9.22 9.67
CA ALA A 164 -12.52 -7.82 10.00
C ALA A 164 -11.43 -7.72 11.09
N LYS A 165 -11.54 -8.51 12.15
CA LYS A 165 -10.55 -8.58 13.22
C LYS A 165 -9.17 -9.04 12.71
N LYS A 166 -9.12 -10.07 11.85
CA LYS A 166 -7.86 -10.54 11.23
C LYS A 166 -7.20 -9.48 10.37
N LEU A 167 -7.99 -8.64 9.69
CA LEU A 167 -7.50 -7.55 8.85
C LEU A 167 -7.09 -6.30 9.65
N GLY A 168 -7.40 -6.22 10.96
CA GLY A 168 -7.13 -5.06 11.79
C GLY A 168 -8.19 -3.96 11.70
N MET A 169 -9.43 -4.29 11.31
CA MET A 169 -10.59 -3.38 11.31
C MET A 169 -11.17 -3.29 12.72
N GLU A 170 -10.51 -2.54 13.59
CA GLU A 170 -10.78 -2.54 15.03
C GLU A 170 -12.09 -1.83 15.42
N ASN A 171 -12.61 -0.97 14.54
CA ASN A 171 -13.83 -0.17 14.80
C ASN A 171 -15.00 -0.60 13.89
N THR A 172 -15.03 -1.89 13.52
CA THR A 172 -16.05 -2.41 12.61
C THR A 172 -16.80 -3.56 13.25
N ASN A 173 -18.14 -3.51 13.16
CA ASN A 173 -19.04 -4.61 13.47
C ASN A 173 -20.06 -4.79 12.35
N PHE A 174 -20.06 -5.95 11.70
CA PHE A 174 -21.04 -6.35 10.69
C PHE A 174 -22.17 -7.15 11.35
N THR A 175 -23.41 -6.76 11.09
CA THR A 175 -24.61 -7.47 11.58
C THR A 175 -25.32 -8.27 10.50
N ASN A 176 -24.99 -7.99 9.22
CA ASN A 176 -25.58 -8.65 8.07
C ASN A 176 -24.65 -8.57 6.83
N ALA A 177 -24.95 -9.37 5.81
CA ALA A 177 -24.16 -9.46 4.58
C ALA A 177 -24.39 -8.32 3.58
N THR A 178 -25.40 -7.47 3.82
CA THR A 178 -25.92 -6.52 2.83
C THR A 178 -25.51 -5.08 3.11
N GLY A 179 -25.24 -4.76 4.38
CA GLY A 179 -25.16 -3.39 4.87
C GLY A 179 -26.54 -2.75 5.08
N TRP A 180 -27.60 -3.57 5.25
CA TRP A 180 -28.93 -3.11 5.62
C TRP A 180 -28.90 -2.40 6.97
N PRO A 181 -29.69 -1.33 7.16
CA PRO A 181 -29.69 -0.58 8.40
C PRO A 181 -29.91 -1.47 9.64
N ASP A 182 -29.03 -1.32 10.60
CA ASP A 182 -29.06 -2.01 11.88
C ASP A 182 -28.32 -1.11 12.90
N PRO A 183 -28.84 -0.95 14.14
CA PRO A 183 -28.21 -0.09 15.15
C PRO A 183 -26.74 -0.46 15.44
N ASP A 184 -26.42 -1.76 15.46
CA ASP A 184 -25.10 -2.27 15.80
C ASP A 184 -24.15 -2.39 14.59
N LEU A 185 -24.66 -2.16 13.38
CA LEU A 185 -23.83 -2.12 12.17
C LEU A 185 -23.01 -0.83 12.17
N VAL A 186 -21.70 -0.94 12.25
CA VAL A 186 -20.78 0.20 12.31
C VAL A 186 -19.45 -0.11 11.62
N THR A 187 -18.82 0.92 11.06
CA THR A 187 -17.46 0.89 10.52
C THR A 187 -16.83 2.28 10.57
N THR A 188 -15.62 2.43 10.05
CA THR A 188 -14.95 3.72 9.85
C THR A 188 -14.42 3.83 8.41
N ALA A 189 -14.09 5.04 7.96
CA ALA A 189 -13.46 5.22 6.65
C ALA A 189 -12.08 4.54 6.60
N LYS A 190 -11.35 4.53 7.71
CA LYS A 190 -10.08 3.82 7.86
C LYS A 190 -10.25 2.31 7.71
N ASP A 191 -11.23 1.71 8.38
CA ASP A 191 -11.46 0.27 8.34
C ASP A 191 -11.90 -0.19 6.94
N LEU A 192 -12.78 0.58 6.27
CA LEU A 192 -13.14 0.28 4.88
C LEU A 192 -11.95 0.44 3.92
N ASN A 193 -11.01 1.34 4.19
CA ASN A 193 -9.78 1.48 3.42
C ASN A 193 -8.85 0.27 3.64
N ILE A 194 -8.74 -0.22 4.89
CA ILE A 194 -8.02 -1.47 5.22
C ILE A 194 -8.62 -2.64 4.43
N LEU A 195 -9.94 -2.81 4.47
CA LEU A 195 -10.64 -3.87 3.76
C LEU A 195 -10.41 -3.80 2.24
N ALA A 196 -10.57 -2.61 1.65
CA ALA A 196 -10.37 -2.41 0.22
C ALA A 196 -8.92 -2.71 -0.19
N THR A 197 -7.95 -2.29 0.61
CA THR A 197 -6.53 -2.57 0.40
C THR A 197 -6.24 -4.07 0.49
N ALA A 198 -6.80 -4.76 1.50
CA ALA A 198 -6.66 -6.21 1.65
C ALA A 198 -7.28 -6.95 0.45
N LEU A 199 -8.48 -6.56 0.02
CA LEU A 199 -9.16 -7.18 -1.13
C LEU A 199 -8.28 -7.11 -2.39
N ILE A 200 -7.69 -5.97 -2.67
CA ILE A 200 -6.83 -5.78 -3.86
C ILE A 200 -5.53 -6.59 -3.73
N ARG A 201 -4.93 -6.61 -2.54
CA ARG A 201 -3.66 -7.31 -2.28
C ARG A 201 -3.80 -8.82 -2.32
N ASP A 202 -4.87 -9.36 -1.72
CA ASP A 202 -5.05 -10.80 -1.53
C ASP A 202 -5.63 -11.47 -2.77
N PHE A 203 -6.28 -10.70 -3.66
CA PHE A 203 -6.91 -11.18 -4.88
C PHE A 203 -6.48 -10.37 -6.11
N PRO A 204 -5.14 -10.26 -6.38
CA PRO A 204 -4.66 -9.48 -7.52
C PRO A 204 -5.18 -10.06 -8.83
N PRO A 205 -5.55 -9.20 -9.81
CA PRO A 205 -6.16 -9.64 -11.08
C PRO A 205 -5.33 -10.64 -11.88
N GLU A 206 -4.01 -10.60 -11.72
CA GLU A 206 -3.08 -11.49 -12.41
C GLU A 206 -3.19 -12.94 -11.93
N GLN A 207 -3.53 -13.13 -10.65
CA GLN A 207 -3.71 -14.45 -10.04
C GLN A 207 -5.18 -14.86 -9.99
N TYR A 208 -6.09 -13.90 -9.86
CA TYR A 208 -7.53 -14.11 -9.71
C TYR A 208 -8.33 -13.32 -10.76
N PRO A 209 -8.21 -13.66 -12.06
CA PRO A 209 -8.82 -12.87 -13.15
C PRO A 209 -10.36 -12.89 -13.13
N ASP A 210 -10.96 -13.85 -12.45
CA ASP A 210 -12.42 -14.02 -12.32
C ASP A 210 -12.99 -13.41 -11.01
N LEU A 211 -12.18 -12.81 -10.12
CA LEU A 211 -12.63 -12.28 -8.85
C LEU A 211 -12.60 -10.75 -8.81
N TYR A 212 -11.45 -10.14 -8.50
CA TYR A 212 -11.34 -8.69 -8.39
C TYR A 212 -11.85 -7.94 -9.63
N PRO A 213 -11.59 -8.36 -10.87
CA PRO A 213 -12.07 -7.66 -12.06
C PRO A 213 -13.59 -7.50 -12.17
N ILE A 214 -14.41 -8.24 -11.39
CA ILE A 214 -15.88 -8.06 -11.36
C ILE A 214 -16.21 -6.62 -10.92
N PHE A 215 -15.40 -5.99 -10.07
CA PHE A 215 -15.66 -4.62 -9.58
C PHE A 215 -15.62 -3.55 -10.69
N LYS A 216 -14.91 -3.77 -11.79
CA LYS A 216 -14.88 -2.86 -12.93
C LYS A 216 -15.94 -3.14 -13.99
N VAL A 217 -16.70 -4.22 -13.84
CA VAL A 217 -17.77 -4.57 -14.80
C VAL A 217 -18.87 -3.51 -14.76
N LYS A 218 -19.14 -2.92 -15.91
CA LYS A 218 -20.09 -1.79 -16.02
C LYS A 218 -21.55 -2.23 -16.00
N THR A 219 -21.87 -3.36 -16.59
CA THR A 219 -23.26 -3.87 -16.67
C THR A 219 -23.27 -5.38 -16.55
N TYR A 220 -24.31 -5.91 -15.92
CA TYR A 220 -24.57 -7.34 -15.84
C TYR A 220 -26.05 -7.62 -16.07
N THR A 221 -26.34 -8.72 -16.78
CA THR A 221 -27.71 -9.18 -17.04
C THR A 221 -27.93 -10.48 -16.29
N LEU A 222 -28.92 -10.52 -15.41
CA LEU A 222 -29.35 -11.71 -14.70
C LEU A 222 -30.87 -11.82 -14.82
N ASN A 223 -31.39 -13.01 -15.11
CA ASN A 223 -32.83 -13.23 -15.35
C ASN A 223 -33.43 -12.23 -16.35
N ASP A 224 -32.74 -11.97 -17.47
CA ASP A 224 -33.11 -11.00 -18.52
C ASP A 224 -33.19 -9.53 -18.06
N ILE A 225 -32.77 -9.24 -16.82
CA ILE A 225 -32.77 -7.89 -16.28
C ILE A 225 -31.35 -7.33 -16.29
N LYS A 226 -31.08 -6.39 -17.20
CA LYS A 226 -29.81 -5.68 -17.32
C LYS A 226 -29.73 -4.55 -16.31
N GLN A 227 -28.70 -4.54 -15.49
CA GLN A 227 -28.43 -3.44 -14.52
C GLN A 227 -26.99 -2.94 -14.64
N GLY A 228 -26.81 -1.65 -14.34
CA GLY A 228 -25.50 -1.01 -14.36
C GLY A 228 -24.81 -1.01 -12.99
N ASN A 229 -23.48 -1.03 -13.00
CA ASN A 229 -22.67 -0.77 -11.82
C ASN A 229 -22.94 0.66 -11.35
N ARG A 230 -23.05 0.86 -10.05
CA ARG A 230 -23.41 2.15 -9.46
C ARG A 230 -22.21 3.05 -9.16
N ASN A 231 -20.99 2.53 -9.32
CA ASN A 231 -19.78 3.33 -9.17
C ASN A 231 -19.66 4.35 -10.29
N PRO A 232 -19.83 5.67 -10.02
CA PRO A 232 -19.83 6.69 -11.06
C PRO A 232 -18.46 6.83 -11.72
N LEU A 233 -17.38 6.48 -11.04
CA LEU A 233 -16.01 6.60 -11.56
C LEU A 233 -15.69 5.59 -12.67
N LEU A 234 -16.51 4.56 -12.87
CA LEU A 234 -16.36 3.60 -13.99
C LEU A 234 -16.83 4.17 -15.33
N TYR A 235 -17.46 5.35 -15.32
CA TYR A 235 -18.06 5.97 -16.51
C TYR A 235 -17.39 7.31 -16.83
N GLY A 236 -17.48 7.72 -18.09
CA GLY A 236 -16.96 9.01 -18.55
C GLY A 236 -15.43 9.01 -18.81
N LYS A 237 -14.91 10.20 -19.12
CA LYS A 237 -13.49 10.39 -19.49
C LYS A 237 -12.54 10.08 -18.33
N SER A 238 -12.90 10.48 -17.11
CA SER A 238 -12.05 10.27 -15.94
C SER A 238 -11.81 8.80 -15.62
N ALA A 239 -12.73 7.91 -15.99
CA ALA A 239 -12.58 6.47 -15.80
C ALA A 239 -11.39 5.89 -16.59
N ALA A 240 -11.30 6.23 -17.87
CA ALA A 240 -10.21 5.77 -18.74
C ALA A 240 -8.87 6.44 -18.39
N GLU A 241 -8.92 7.75 -18.06
CA GLU A 241 -7.71 8.54 -17.77
C GLU A 241 -7.09 8.22 -16.42
N ASN A 242 -7.89 7.85 -15.41
CA ASN A 242 -7.42 7.58 -14.05
C ASN A 242 -7.30 6.08 -13.72
N GLY A 243 -7.67 5.18 -14.63
CA GLY A 243 -7.52 3.74 -14.44
C GLY A 243 -8.36 3.18 -13.29
N VAL A 244 -9.61 3.65 -13.15
CA VAL A 244 -10.53 3.20 -12.10
C VAL A 244 -10.94 1.75 -12.35
N ASP A 245 -10.80 0.88 -11.33
CA ASP A 245 -11.07 -0.56 -11.42
C ASP A 245 -12.00 -1.11 -10.32
N GLY A 246 -12.54 -0.26 -9.47
CA GLY A 246 -13.47 -0.63 -8.40
C GLY A 246 -13.87 0.58 -7.55
N LEU A 247 -14.56 0.38 -6.44
CA LEU A 247 -15.08 -0.85 -5.85
C LEU A 247 -16.61 -0.74 -5.69
N LYS A 248 -17.08 -0.11 -4.59
CA LYS A 248 -18.48 -0.22 -4.18
C LYS A 248 -19.07 1.08 -3.66
N THR A 249 -20.31 1.36 -4.01
CA THR A 249 -21.10 2.47 -3.46
C THR A 249 -21.97 2.01 -2.30
N GLY A 250 -22.28 2.93 -1.39
CA GLY A 250 -23.26 2.78 -0.32
C GLY A 250 -24.27 3.92 -0.31
N TYR A 251 -25.45 3.66 0.22
CA TYR A 251 -26.46 4.66 0.55
C TYR A 251 -27.50 4.08 1.50
N THR A 252 -27.74 4.76 2.58
CA THR A 252 -28.97 4.74 3.40
C THR A 252 -29.27 6.16 3.83
N GLU A 253 -30.46 6.45 4.34
CA GLU A 253 -30.76 7.78 4.87
C GLU A 253 -29.81 8.18 6.01
N GLU A 254 -29.46 7.25 6.88
CA GLU A 254 -28.53 7.47 8.00
C GLU A 254 -27.08 7.65 7.54
N SER A 255 -26.61 6.87 6.56
CA SER A 255 -25.20 6.92 6.11
C SER A 255 -24.88 8.07 5.17
N GLY A 256 -25.88 8.66 4.52
CA GLY A 256 -25.65 9.47 3.33
C GLY A 256 -25.11 8.62 2.16
N TYR A 257 -24.60 9.30 1.12
CA TYR A 257 -24.02 8.66 -0.06
C TYR A 257 -22.53 8.40 0.13
N GLY A 258 -22.11 7.14 -0.06
CA GLY A 258 -20.73 6.71 0.10
C GLY A 258 -20.16 6.02 -1.15
N LEU A 259 -18.84 5.98 -1.21
CA LEU A 259 -18.07 5.28 -2.24
C LEU A 259 -16.74 4.82 -1.67
N THR A 260 -16.45 3.53 -1.82
CA THR A 260 -15.09 3.00 -1.78
C THR A 260 -14.64 2.79 -3.21
N ALA A 261 -13.50 3.36 -3.59
CA ALA A 261 -12.97 3.31 -4.95
C ALA A 261 -11.48 2.95 -4.98
N SER A 262 -11.05 2.37 -6.10
CA SER A 262 -9.64 2.17 -6.43
C SER A 262 -9.37 2.63 -7.86
N ALA A 263 -8.17 3.17 -8.05
CA ALA A 263 -7.66 3.56 -9.36
C ALA A 263 -6.16 3.33 -9.45
N VAL A 264 -5.67 2.93 -10.63
CA VAL A 264 -4.25 2.72 -10.90
C VAL A 264 -3.81 3.51 -12.13
N LYS A 265 -2.76 4.34 -11.97
CA LYS A 265 -2.21 5.15 -13.06
C LYS A 265 -0.70 5.30 -12.90
N ASN A 266 0.04 5.05 -13.97
CA ASN A 266 1.51 5.21 -13.99
C ASN A 266 2.21 4.49 -12.83
N GLY A 267 1.79 3.27 -12.49
CA GLY A 267 2.38 2.47 -11.43
C GLY A 267 2.03 2.94 -10.01
N MET A 268 1.13 3.90 -9.85
CA MET A 268 0.60 4.32 -8.54
C MET A 268 -0.86 3.90 -8.42
N ARG A 269 -1.19 3.13 -7.38
CA ARG A 269 -2.57 2.77 -7.03
C ARG A 269 -3.04 3.58 -5.83
N VAL A 270 -4.26 4.09 -5.92
CA VAL A 270 -4.93 4.82 -4.84
C VAL A 270 -6.17 4.06 -4.40
N VAL A 271 -6.37 3.96 -3.10
CA VAL A 271 -7.61 3.47 -2.46
C VAL A 271 -8.27 4.65 -1.77
N MET A 272 -9.53 4.90 -2.09
CA MET A 272 -10.30 6.05 -1.61
C MET A 272 -11.62 5.61 -0.99
N VAL A 273 -11.88 6.05 0.23
CA VAL A 273 -13.18 5.92 0.90
C VAL A 273 -13.74 7.30 1.15
N LEU A 274 -14.96 7.53 0.71
CA LEU A 274 -15.74 8.75 0.97
C LEU A 274 -17.12 8.35 1.48
N ASN A 275 -17.64 9.02 2.50
CA ASN A 275 -19.00 8.80 2.99
C ASN A 275 -19.61 10.09 3.57
N GLY A 276 -20.93 10.10 3.82
CA GLY A 276 -21.63 11.23 4.39
C GLY A 276 -22.08 12.30 3.40
N MET A 277 -21.99 12.04 2.09
CA MET A 277 -22.44 13.02 1.09
C MET A 277 -23.96 13.08 0.96
N SER A 278 -24.50 14.27 0.67
CA SER A 278 -25.94 14.53 0.72
C SER A 278 -26.74 13.98 -0.47
N SER A 279 -26.08 13.74 -1.61
CA SER A 279 -26.76 13.32 -2.84
C SER A 279 -25.93 12.41 -3.73
N LYS A 280 -26.61 11.66 -4.59
CA LYS A 280 -25.97 10.86 -5.65
C LYS A 280 -25.10 11.71 -6.58
N LYS A 281 -25.55 12.95 -6.86
CA LYS A 281 -24.82 13.92 -7.71
C LYS A 281 -23.54 14.36 -7.00
N GLU A 282 -23.63 14.71 -5.72
CA GLU A 282 -22.50 15.13 -4.93
C GLU A 282 -21.46 14.02 -4.80
N ARG A 283 -21.89 12.76 -4.49
CA ARG A 283 -20.98 11.60 -4.51
C ARG A 283 -20.25 11.46 -5.84
N SER A 284 -20.98 11.62 -6.97
CA SER A 284 -20.37 11.47 -8.30
C SER A 284 -19.36 12.58 -8.60
N SER A 285 -19.73 13.84 -8.36
CA SER A 285 -18.85 14.98 -8.66
C SER A 285 -17.64 15.04 -7.71
N GLU A 286 -17.85 14.80 -6.42
CA GLU A 286 -16.79 14.90 -5.43
C GLU A 286 -15.78 13.76 -5.54
N SER A 287 -16.26 12.52 -5.74
CA SER A 287 -15.32 11.40 -5.94
C SER A 287 -14.48 11.56 -7.21
N ALA A 288 -15.07 12.08 -8.29
CA ALA A 288 -14.32 12.36 -9.52
C ALA A 288 -13.29 13.48 -9.31
N ARG A 289 -13.70 14.58 -8.67
CA ARG A 289 -12.82 15.72 -8.37
C ARG A 289 -11.62 15.31 -7.50
N LEU A 290 -11.87 14.57 -6.43
CA LEU A 290 -10.81 14.14 -5.52
C LEU A 290 -9.89 13.11 -6.17
N MET A 291 -10.43 12.12 -6.90
CA MET A 291 -9.61 11.13 -7.59
C MET A 291 -8.70 11.80 -8.63
N GLU A 292 -9.25 12.72 -9.45
CA GLU A 292 -8.47 13.47 -10.43
C GLU A 292 -7.40 14.32 -9.76
N PHE A 293 -7.75 15.03 -8.67
CA PHE A 293 -6.80 15.84 -7.92
C PHE A 293 -5.64 14.98 -7.39
N ILE A 294 -5.94 13.89 -6.70
CA ILE A 294 -4.94 12.98 -6.11
C ILE A 294 -4.01 12.42 -7.21
N MET A 295 -4.58 11.89 -8.30
CA MET A 295 -3.82 11.30 -9.40
C MET A 295 -2.97 12.32 -10.19
N ARG A 296 -3.32 13.60 -10.12
CA ARG A 296 -2.55 14.69 -10.71
C ARG A 296 -1.47 15.21 -9.77
N GLU A 297 -1.79 15.34 -8.48
CA GLU A 297 -0.91 15.94 -7.49
C GLU A 297 0.21 15.00 -7.03
N TYR A 298 -0.13 13.73 -6.83
CA TYR A 298 0.83 12.74 -6.35
C TYR A 298 1.37 11.86 -7.48
N LYS A 299 2.67 11.52 -7.37
CA LYS A 299 3.33 10.59 -8.30
C LYS A 299 4.34 9.73 -7.55
N ASN A 300 4.52 8.50 -8.01
CA ASN A 300 5.62 7.67 -7.55
C ASN A 300 6.91 8.10 -8.27
N TYR A 301 7.86 8.67 -7.53
CA TYR A 301 9.17 9.06 -8.02
C TYR A 301 10.18 7.98 -7.68
N LYS A 302 10.69 7.31 -8.71
CA LYS A 302 11.78 6.33 -8.59
C LYS A 302 13.11 7.05 -8.77
N PHE A 303 13.97 6.95 -7.74
CA PHE A 303 15.31 7.57 -7.72
C PHE A 303 16.38 6.57 -8.14
N PHE A 304 16.34 5.35 -7.58
CA PHE A 304 17.20 4.24 -7.95
C PHE A 304 16.38 2.94 -7.97
N ALA A 305 16.77 2.01 -8.84
CA ALA A 305 16.26 0.64 -8.80
C ALA A 305 17.10 -0.20 -7.81
N SER A 306 16.54 -1.32 -7.39
CA SER A 306 17.30 -2.36 -6.67
C SER A 306 18.50 -2.79 -7.53
N GLY A 307 19.69 -2.85 -6.92
CA GLY A 307 20.93 -3.18 -7.60
C GLY A 307 21.58 -2.05 -8.41
N ASP A 308 20.90 -0.89 -8.58
CA ASP A 308 21.52 0.26 -9.23
C ASP A 308 22.74 0.72 -8.44
N ARG A 309 23.83 0.99 -9.17
CA ARG A 309 25.02 1.59 -8.58
C ARG A 309 24.73 3.05 -8.25
N VAL A 310 24.78 3.37 -6.97
CA VAL A 310 24.50 4.72 -6.44
C VAL A 310 25.77 5.56 -6.36
N ASP A 311 26.88 4.96 -5.85
CA ASP A 311 28.17 5.63 -5.70
C ASP A 311 29.32 4.60 -5.58
N GLU A 312 30.50 5.07 -5.24
CA GLU A 312 31.71 4.28 -4.96
C GLU A 312 32.33 4.71 -3.62
N ALA A 313 32.86 3.75 -2.87
CA ALA A 313 33.65 3.99 -1.68
C ALA A 313 35.11 3.57 -1.87
N ASP A 314 36.05 4.28 -1.21
CA ASP A 314 37.44 3.86 -1.14
C ASP A 314 37.57 2.65 -0.22
N VAL A 315 38.47 1.73 -0.55
CA VAL A 315 38.74 0.53 0.24
C VAL A 315 40.09 0.63 0.92
N TRP A 316 40.12 0.38 2.22
CA TRP A 316 41.32 0.31 3.04
C TRP A 316 41.87 -1.11 3.12
N LEU A 317 43.14 -1.29 2.78
CA LEU A 317 43.86 -2.57 2.83
C LEU A 317 43.26 -3.70 1.99
N GLY A 318 42.53 -3.35 0.92
CA GLY A 318 41.95 -4.31 -0.02
C GLY A 318 42.76 -4.43 -1.31
N ARG A 319 42.63 -5.59 -2.00
CA ARG A 319 43.21 -5.78 -3.34
C ARG A 319 42.62 -4.84 -4.40
N SER A 320 41.37 -4.40 -4.17
CA SER A 320 40.78 -3.33 -4.98
C SER A 320 40.71 -2.05 -4.14
N ARG A 321 41.01 -0.91 -4.72
CA ARG A 321 40.99 0.40 -4.06
C ARG A 321 39.60 0.99 -3.92
N LYS A 322 38.66 0.53 -4.73
CA LYS A 322 37.30 1.03 -4.76
C LYS A 322 36.31 -0.13 -4.77
N ILE A 323 35.13 0.13 -4.19
CA ILE A 323 33.97 -0.77 -4.17
C ILE A 323 32.75 0.01 -4.62
N GLY A 324 31.93 -0.56 -5.51
CA GLY A 324 30.66 0.02 -5.89
C GLY A 324 29.62 -0.20 -4.80
N LEU A 325 28.81 0.83 -4.57
CA LEU A 325 27.71 0.84 -3.62
C LEU A 325 26.39 0.74 -4.39
N THR A 326 25.64 -0.34 -4.16
CA THR A 326 24.36 -0.61 -4.85
C THR A 326 23.20 -0.50 -3.89
N ALA A 327 22.04 -0.02 -4.37
CA ALA A 327 20.83 0.06 -3.58
C ALA A 327 20.28 -1.35 -3.30
N GLU A 328 19.98 -1.69 -2.03
CA GLU A 328 19.42 -2.98 -1.64
C GLU A 328 18.05 -3.24 -2.27
N LYS A 329 17.22 -2.21 -2.36
CA LYS A 329 15.88 -2.24 -2.94
C LYS A 329 15.60 -0.95 -3.70
N ASP A 330 14.46 -0.90 -4.39
CA ASP A 330 14.02 0.31 -5.07
C ASP A 330 13.97 1.50 -4.10
N VAL A 331 14.63 2.59 -4.45
CA VAL A 331 14.54 3.88 -3.78
C VAL A 331 13.46 4.68 -4.49
N SER A 332 12.23 4.58 -4.01
CA SER A 332 11.09 5.27 -4.61
C SER A 332 10.19 5.88 -3.53
N ARG A 333 9.48 6.95 -3.87
CA ARG A 333 8.57 7.61 -2.94
C ARG A 333 7.40 8.24 -3.68
N VAL A 334 6.20 8.04 -3.16
CA VAL A 334 5.04 8.82 -3.59
C VAL A 334 5.12 10.20 -2.95
N LEU A 335 5.17 11.23 -3.78
CA LEU A 335 5.33 12.62 -3.36
C LEU A 335 4.33 13.50 -4.09
N SER A 336 3.83 14.54 -3.40
CA SER A 336 3.16 15.65 -4.06
C SER A 336 4.15 16.49 -4.87
N ARG A 337 3.63 17.36 -5.74
CA ARG A 337 4.48 18.28 -6.49
C ARG A 337 5.30 19.20 -5.59
N ALA A 338 4.68 19.70 -4.51
CA ALA A 338 5.35 20.58 -3.55
C ALA A 338 6.45 19.82 -2.79
N GLU A 339 6.18 18.61 -2.31
CA GLU A 339 7.18 17.78 -1.62
C GLU A 339 8.33 17.39 -2.55
N ARG A 340 8.04 17.11 -3.84
CA ARG A 340 9.10 16.77 -4.80
C ARG A 340 10.13 17.88 -4.96
N LEU A 341 9.70 19.15 -4.92
CA LEU A 341 10.61 20.31 -5.00
C LEU A 341 11.50 20.44 -3.76
N LYS A 342 11.05 19.92 -2.62
CA LYS A 342 11.77 19.93 -1.34
C LYS A 342 12.48 18.62 -1.03
N THR A 343 12.48 17.67 -2.01
CA THR A 343 13.09 16.35 -1.82
C THR A 343 14.57 16.39 -2.15
N GLU A 344 15.38 15.90 -1.22
CA GLU A 344 16.82 15.70 -1.36
C GLU A 344 17.15 14.21 -1.18
N ILE A 345 18.13 13.73 -1.93
CA ILE A 345 18.69 12.39 -1.75
C ILE A 345 20.06 12.55 -1.08
N GLY A 346 20.18 11.98 0.11
CA GLY A 346 21.44 11.90 0.83
C GLY A 346 22.05 10.50 0.69
N VAL A 347 23.36 10.43 0.50
CA VAL A 347 24.12 9.19 0.49
C VAL A 347 25.18 9.28 1.55
N SER A 348 25.27 8.27 2.43
CA SER A 348 26.25 8.26 3.54
C SER A 348 26.84 6.89 3.74
N TRP A 349 28.15 6.82 3.96
CA TRP A 349 28.89 5.62 4.29
C TRP A 349 30.18 5.96 5.05
N ILE A 350 30.79 4.94 5.67
CA ILE A 350 32.11 5.08 6.30
C ILE A 350 33.15 4.98 5.20
N ASN A 351 34.03 5.98 5.06
CA ASN A 351 35.07 6.02 4.05
C ASN A 351 36.45 6.29 4.69
N PRO A 352 37.47 5.46 4.44
CA PRO A 352 37.47 4.25 3.59
C PRO A 352 36.84 3.03 4.28
N VAL A 353 36.34 2.08 3.47
CA VAL A 353 35.79 0.78 3.93
C VAL A 353 36.93 -0.21 4.11
N SER A 354 37.06 -0.84 5.26
CA SER A 354 38.12 -1.79 5.53
C SER A 354 37.86 -3.16 4.87
N ALA A 355 38.86 -3.69 4.14
CA ALA A 355 38.82 -5.06 3.65
C ALA A 355 39.10 -6.07 4.79
N PRO A 356 38.62 -7.35 4.70
CA PRO A 356 37.88 -7.91 3.57
C PRO A 356 36.43 -7.44 3.52
N ILE A 357 35.87 -7.35 2.29
CA ILE A 357 34.49 -6.95 2.04
C ILE A 357 33.82 -8.12 1.32
N THR A 358 32.62 -8.47 1.73
CA THR A 358 31.82 -9.50 1.05
C THR A 358 30.72 -8.83 0.22
N ARG A 359 30.44 -9.35 -0.96
CA ARG A 359 29.32 -8.91 -1.79
C ARG A 359 28.02 -8.95 -1.00
N GLY A 360 27.21 -7.89 -1.10
CA GLY A 360 25.98 -7.75 -0.31
C GLY A 360 26.18 -7.25 1.13
N GLN A 361 27.42 -7.03 1.57
CA GLN A 361 27.70 -6.40 2.87
C GLN A 361 27.16 -4.96 2.88
N LYS A 362 26.43 -4.60 3.93
CA LYS A 362 25.98 -3.21 4.13
C LYS A 362 27.18 -2.31 4.38
N ILE A 363 27.36 -1.29 3.54
CA ILE A 363 28.45 -0.31 3.63
C ILE A 363 27.93 1.06 4.06
N GLY A 364 26.73 1.41 3.67
CA GLY A 364 26.15 2.73 3.93
C GLY A 364 24.65 2.75 3.79
N GLU A 365 24.11 3.95 3.58
CA GLU A 365 22.67 4.18 3.42
C GLU A 365 22.40 5.28 2.39
N VAL A 366 21.32 5.10 1.62
CA VAL A 366 20.63 6.18 0.91
C VAL A 366 19.50 6.68 1.79
N SER A 367 19.40 7.97 1.99
CA SER A 367 18.29 8.63 2.68
C SER A 367 17.49 9.50 1.73
N VAL A 368 16.17 9.35 1.73
CA VAL A 368 15.25 10.29 1.08
C VAL A 368 14.81 11.29 2.14
N ARG A 369 15.03 12.58 1.87
CA ARG A 369 14.63 13.66 2.77
C ARG A 369 13.61 14.55 2.08
N VAL A 370 12.55 14.91 2.80
CA VAL A 370 11.55 15.86 2.35
C VAL A 370 11.50 17.01 3.36
N ASP A 371 11.69 18.22 2.90
CA ASP A 371 11.77 19.42 3.77
C ASP A 371 12.79 19.25 4.93
N GLY A 372 13.97 18.70 4.60
CA GLY A 372 15.06 18.43 5.54
C GLY A 372 14.86 17.21 6.46
N LYS A 373 13.67 16.61 6.54
CA LYS A 373 13.39 15.45 7.37
C LYS A 373 13.61 14.15 6.59
N ALA A 374 14.34 13.20 7.18
CA ALA A 374 14.51 11.87 6.59
C ALA A 374 13.17 11.11 6.66
N VAL A 375 12.65 10.72 5.49
CA VAL A 375 11.38 9.99 5.35
C VAL A 375 11.59 8.53 4.96
N ASP A 376 12.80 8.19 4.47
CA ASP A 376 13.18 6.81 4.15
C ASP A 376 14.70 6.63 4.26
N ARG A 377 15.14 5.38 4.54
CA ARG A 377 16.55 4.96 4.54
C ARG A 377 16.66 3.56 3.99
N ILE A 378 17.55 3.39 3.01
CA ILE A 378 17.74 2.14 2.28
C ILE A 378 19.23 1.81 2.34
N ALA A 379 19.55 0.55 2.63
CA ALA A 379 20.95 0.12 2.70
C ALA A 379 21.64 0.24 1.35
N LEU A 380 22.91 0.62 1.41
CA LEU A 380 23.86 0.50 0.32
C LEU A 380 24.74 -0.71 0.56
N LEU A 381 24.77 -1.61 -0.41
CA LEU A 381 25.47 -2.88 -0.36
C LEU A 381 26.70 -2.86 -1.26
N ALA A 382 27.71 -3.63 -0.89
CA ALA A 382 28.89 -3.89 -1.71
C ALA A 382 28.51 -4.65 -3.00
N ASP A 383 28.96 -4.19 -4.17
CA ASP A 383 28.66 -4.81 -5.45
C ASP A 383 29.46 -6.10 -5.74
N ARG A 384 30.56 -6.33 -5.00
CA ARG A 384 31.45 -7.49 -5.16
C ARG A 384 32.22 -7.79 -3.88
N ASP A 385 32.94 -8.92 -3.89
CA ASP A 385 33.93 -9.25 -2.87
C ASP A 385 35.21 -8.45 -3.08
N VAL A 386 35.88 -8.06 -1.98
CA VAL A 386 37.22 -7.49 -2.00
C VAL A 386 38.06 -8.19 -0.93
N GLU A 387 39.02 -8.96 -1.39
CA GLU A 387 40.00 -9.61 -0.52
C GLU A 387 40.93 -8.60 0.14
N GLN A 388 41.38 -8.94 1.33
CA GLN A 388 42.40 -8.17 2.04
C GLN A 388 43.77 -8.37 1.38
N LEU A 389 44.61 -7.33 1.36
CA LEU A 389 46.00 -7.41 0.97
C LEU A 389 46.80 -8.41 1.84
N GLY A 390 47.82 -9.02 1.26
CA GLY A 390 48.78 -9.84 1.98
C GLY A 390 49.50 -9.07 3.11
N MET A 391 50.13 -9.80 4.02
CA MET A 391 50.74 -9.19 5.23
C MET A 391 51.79 -8.13 4.89
N PHE A 392 52.65 -8.39 3.91
CA PHE A 392 53.70 -7.45 3.48
C PHE A 392 53.13 -6.24 2.74
N ASP A 393 52.12 -6.44 1.88
CA ASP A 393 51.47 -5.35 1.16
C ASP A 393 50.68 -4.42 2.10
N ARG A 394 50.11 -4.98 3.15
CA ARG A 394 49.42 -4.20 4.22
C ARG A 394 50.40 -3.28 4.95
N LEU A 395 51.62 -3.80 5.29
CA LEU A 395 52.62 -3.00 5.95
C LEU A 395 53.11 -1.83 5.06
N GLY A 396 53.34 -2.12 3.78
CA GLY A 396 53.68 -1.12 2.79
C GLY A 396 52.59 -0.05 2.59
N ALA A 397 51.29 -0.45 2.48
CA ALA A 397 50.20 0.45 2.33
C ALA A 397 49.98 1.32 3.62
N ALA A 398 50.12 0.76 4.78
CA ALA A 398 50.06 1.48 6.05
C ALA A 398 51.17 2.52 6.18
N LEU A 399 52.40 2.17 5.81
CA LEU A 399 53.53 3.08 5.84
C LEU A 399 53.37 4.22 4.81
N SER A 400 52.92 3.90 3.61
CA SER A 400 52.59 4.91 2.57
C SER A 400 51.50 5.87 3.01
N TYR A 401 50.48 5.38 3.68
CA TYR A 401 49.40 6.20 4.25
C TYR A 401 49.93 7.18 5.31
N LEU A 402 50.81 6.70 6.21
CA LEU A 402 51.43 7.53 7.24
C LEU A 402 52.32 8.64 6.68
N ILE A 403 53.01 8.36 5.56
CA ILE A 403 53.96 9.31 4.95
C ILE A 403 53.29 10.28 3.98
N LEU A 404 52.34 9.81 3.18
CA LEU A 404 51.79 10.54 2.02
C LEU A 404 50.33 11.01 2.20
N GLY A 405 49.65 10.54 3.23
CA GLY A 405 48.22 10.78 3.43
C GLY A 405 47.31 9.96 2.50
N ALA A 406 45.98 10.03 2.75
CA ALA A 406 44.99 9.20 2.06
C ALA A 406 44.88 9.39 0.53
N SER A 407 45.33 10.53 0.00
CA SER A 407 45.12 10.92 -1.41
C SER A 407 46.23 10.49 -2.36
N ASN A 408 47.39 9.99 -1.86
CA ASN A 408 48.60 9.74 -2.66
C ASN A 408 49.14 8.30 -2.63
N LEU A 409 48.27 7.31 -2.42
CA LEU A 409 48.70 5.92 -2.52
C LEU A 409 49.04 5.57 -3.99
N PRO A 410 50.23 5.06 -4.26
CA PRO A 410 50.65 4.74 -5.63
C PRO A 410 49.77 3.66 -6.25
N ASP A 411 49.48 3.82 -7.55
CA ASP A 411 48.76 2.83 -8.38
C ASP A 411 49.67 1.61 -8.60
N SER A 412 49.66 0.67 -7.67
CA SER A 412 50.32 -0.60 -7.88
C SER A 412 49.38 -1.54 -8.61
N GLN A 413 49.72 -1.71 -9.92
CA GLN A 413 49.41 -2.80 -10.85
C GLN A 413 48.21 -2.59 -11.80
N GLN A 414 48.52 -1.93 -12.90
CA GLN A 414 48.21 -2.46 -14.21
C GLN A 414 49.17 -3.62 -14.51
N GLN A 415 48.69 -4.85 -14.39
CA GLN A 415 49.09 -6.01 -15.19
C GLN A 415 47.94 -7.02 -15.18
#